data_5928b43d403f2cc72f88e7a4ccbeade6
#
_entry.id   5928b43d403f2cc72f88e7a4ccbeade6
#
_cell.length_a   1.000
_cell.length_b   1.000
_cell.length_c   1.000
_cell.angle_alpha   90.00
_cell.angle_beta   90.00
_cell.angle_gamma   90.00
#
_symmetry.space_group_name_H-M   'P 1'
#
loop_
_entity.id
_entity.type
_entity.pdbx_description
1 polymer ?
#
loop_
_entity_poly.entity_id
_entity_poly.type
_entity_poly.pdbx_seq_one_letter_code
_entity_poly.pdbx_strand_id
1 'polypeptide(L)'
;MDKMKNKGIQMIREGNIDIIEISQLVKSNLNAELVYENWRYSNDVRIIFMCFEKYYFRNNSFAGLSLLITESNLVQTVDIVGFGGGEGLFNLSWGANSEFKESVMKIFKEKGFSLNQ
;
A
#
# COMPACT_ATOMS: atom_id res chain seq x y z
N MET A 1 20.50 -11.49 18.70
CA MET A 1 19.52 -10.44 18.49
C MET A 1 18.55 -10.82 17.40
N ASP A 2 17.28 -10.70 17.69
CA ASP A 2 16.27 -11.07 16.73
C ASP A 2 16.17 -10.08 15.60
N LYS A 3 16.00 -10.59 14.42
CA LYS A 3 15.79 -9.75 13.26
C LYS A 3 14.32 -9.34 13.20
N MET A 4 14.09 -8.11 12.84
CA MET A 4 12.75 -7.64 12.59
C MET A 4 12.22 -8.34 11.34
N LYS A 5 11.05 -8.95 11.47
CA LYS A 5 10.41 -9.55 10.32
C LYS A 5 9.69 -8.46 9.54
N ASN A 6 9.94 -8.42 8.26
CA ASN A 6 9.27 -7.51 7.37
C ASN A 6 7.92 -8.11 6.99
N LYS A 7 6.85 -7.53 7.54
CA LYS A 7 5.49 -8.02 7.28
C LYS A 7 4.77 -7.22 6.21
N GLY A 8 5.44 -6.19 5.70
CA GLY A 8 4.90 -5.41 4.61
C GLY A 8 5.26 -6.03 3.27
N ILE A 9 4.72 -5.44 2.22
CA ILE A 9 4.99 -5.82 0.85
C ILE A 9 5.58 -4.63 0.15
N GLN A 10 6.62 -4.84 -0.64
CA GLN A 10 7.13 -3.81 -1.52
C GLN A 10 6.97 -4.24 -2.96
N MET A 11 6.45 -3.33 -3.78
CA MET A 11 6.34 -3.55 -5.21
C MET A 11 7.12 -2.48 -5.94
N ILE A 12 7.60 -2.79 -7.12
CA ILE A 12 8.47 -1.91 -7.88
C ILE A 12 8.08 -1.90 -9.34
N ARG A 13 8.31 -0.76 -9.96
CA ARG A 13 8.09 -0.56 -11.39
C ARG A 13 9.17 0.35 -11.93
N GLU A 14 9.62 0.08 -13.15
CA GLU A 14 10.54 0.96 -13.85
C GLU A 14 9.83 1.57 -15.04
N GLY A 15 10.18 2.80 -15.35
CA GLY A 15 9.63 3.49 -16.49
C GLY A 15 8.95 4.79 -16.09
N ASN A 16 8.37 5.46 -17.08
CA ASN A 16 7.76 6.76 -16.88
C ASN A 16 6.27 6.58 -16.58
N ILE A 17 5.85 6.90 -15.38
CA ILE A 17 4.45 6.91 -15.00
C ILE A 17 4.22 8.02 -13.98
N ASP A 18 3.05 8.62 -14.03
CA ASP A 18 2.70 9.66 -13.08
C ASP A 18 2.15 9.01 -11.81
N ILE A 19 2.89 9.16 -10.70
CA ILE A 19 2.43 8.57 -9.44
C ILE A 19 1.17 9.23 -8.91
N ILE A 20 0.87 10.45 -9.38
CA ILE A 20 -0.40 11.10 -9.04
C ILE A 20 -1.56 10.29 -9.62
N GLU A 21 -1.42 9.84 -10.86
CA GLU A 21 -2.43 9.00 -11.49
C GLU A 21 -2.60 7.69 -10.72
N ILE A 22 -1.50 7.11 -10.27
CA ILE A 22 -1.57 5.88 -9.47
C ILE A 22 -2.32 6.13 -8.16
N SER A 23 -2.04 7.24 -7.49
CA SER A 23 -2.72 7.55 -6.23
C SER A 23 -4.22 7.73 -6.44
N GLN A 24 -4.62 8.33 -7.55
CA GLN A 24 -6.03 8.49 -7.88
C GLN A 24 -6.71 7.16 -8.15
N LEU A 25 -6.01 6.24 -8.82
CA LEU A 25 -6.51 4.91 -9.05
C LEU A 25 -6.73 4.15 -7.75
N VAL A 26 -5.78 4.27 -6.82
CA VAL A 26 -5.92 3.62 -5.52
C VAL A 26 -7.16 4.16 -4.81
N LYS A 27 -7.32 5.48 -4.79
CA LYS A 27 -8.47 6.08 -4.11
C LYS A 27 -9.79 5.67 -4.74
N SER A 28 -9.82 5.47 -6.05
CA SER A 28 -11.06 5.13 -6.76
C SER A 28 -11.41 3.65 -6.67
N ASN A 29 -10.41 2.78 -6.55
CA ASN A 29 -10.63 1.34 -6.70
C ASN A 29 -10.46 0.55 -5.41
N LEU A 30 -9.83 1.13 -4.39
CA LEU A 30 -9.67 0.43 -3.13
C LEU A 30 -10.93 0.63 -2.29
N ASN A 31 -11.54 -0.48 -1.89
CA ASN A 31 -12.76 -0.42 -1.07
C ASN A 31 -12.37 -0.19 0.40
N ALA A 32 -12.00 1.04 0.70
CA ALA A 32 -11.57 1.43 2.04
C ALA A 32 -11.67 2.95 2.12
N GLU A 33 -11.73 3.46 3.34
CA GLU A 33 -11.81 4.90 3.57
C GLU A 33 -10.43 5.52 3.65
N LEU A 34 -10.18 6.57 2.87
CA LEU A 34 -8.92 7.31 2.95
C LEU A 34 -8.97 8.19 4.19
N VAL A 35 -8.03 7.97 5.12
CA VAL A 35 -8.00 8.74 6.37
C VAL A 35 -6.82 9.68 6.45
N TYR A 36 -5.84 9.54 5.57
CA TYR A 36 -4.68 10.43 5.55
C TYR A 36 -4.02 10.38 4.18
N GLU A 37 -3.61 11.55 3.68
CA GLU A 37 -2.82 11.64 2.46
C GLU A 37 -1.87 12.83 2.58
N ASN A 38 -0.60 12.60 2.23
CA ASN A 38 0.40 13.66 2.26
C ASN A 38 1.36 13.45 1.10
N TRP A 39 1.78 14.55 0.50
CA TRP A 39 2.65 14.56 -0.67
C TRP A 39 3.92 15.31 -0.34
N ARG A 40 5.06 14.79 -0.78
CA ARG A 40 6.34 15.42 -0.56
C ARG A 40 7.17 15.41 -1.83
N TYR A 41 7.85 16.50 -2.06
CA TYR A 41 8.77 16.65 -3.18
C TYR A 41 10.10 17.12 -2.64
N SER A 42 11.18 16.48 -3.08
CA SER A 42 12.53 16.90 -2.71
C SER A 42 13.43 16.56 -3.88
N ASN A 43 13.95 17.60 -4.55
CA ASN A 43 14.76 17.43 -5.75
C ASN A 43 14.03 16.57 -6.77
N ASP A 44 14.57 15.38 -7.07
CA ASP A 44 13.99 14.49 -8.06
C ASP A 44 13.18 13.36 -7.46
N VAL A 45 12.85 13.45 -6.17
CA VAL A 45 12.09 12.42 -5.47
C VAL A 45 10.69 12.94 -5.18
N ARG A 46 9.69 12.16 -5.55
CA ARG A 46 8.30 12.43 -5.19
C ARG A 46 7.78 11.31 -4.33
N ILE A 47 7.07 11.68 -3.26
CA ILE A 47 6.57 10.73 -2.29
C ILE A 47 5.10 11.02 -2.03
N ILE A 48 4.28 9.97 -2.03
CA ILE A 48 2.88 10.06 -1.64
C ILE A 48 2.65 9.05 -0.54
N PHE A 49 2.17 9.53 0.61
CA PHE A 49 1.85 8.67 1.74
C PHE A 49 0.35 8.68 1.94
N MET A 50 -0.26 7.50 1.95
CA MET A 50 -1.71 7.35 2.08
C MET A 50 -2.01 6.31 3.13
N CYS A 51 -3.04 6.60 3.95
CA CYS A 51 -3.52 5.64 4.93
C CYS A 51 -5.00 5.42 4.71
N PHE A 52 -5.40 4.17 4.78
CA PHE A 52 -6.79 3.76 4.59
C PHE A 52 -7.26 2.96 5.78
N GLU A 53 -8.58 2.98 6.00
CA GLU A 53 -9.21 2.24 7.06
C GLU A 53 -10.39 1.49 6.50
N LYS A 54 -10.56 0.24 6.92
CA LYS A 54 -11.67 -0.58 6.49
C LYS A 54 -12.30 -1.28 7.68
N TYR A 55 -13.63 -1.21 7.75
CA TYR A 55 -14.38 -1.85 8.80
C TYR A 55 -14.87 -3.22 8.34
N TYR A 56 -14.67 -4.22 9.19
CA TYR A 56 -15.14 -5.58 8.92
C TYR A 56 -16.25 -5.93 9.87
N PHE A 57 -17.45 -6.09 9.30
CA PHE A 57 -18.65 -6.43 10.09
C PHE A 57 -18.52 -7.79 10.76
N ARG A 58 -17.84 -8.71 10.09
CA ARG A 58 -17.74 -10.09 10.55
C ARG A 58 -17.21 -10.21 11.97
N ASN A 59 -16.19 -9.44 12.29
CA ASN A 59 -15.57 -9.49 13.62
C ASN A 59 -15.60 -8.15 14.32
N ASN A 60 -16.40 -7.22 13.80
CA ASN A 60 -16.59 -5.91 14.41
C ASN A 60 -15.26 -5.20 14.69
N SER A 61 -14.39 -5.17 13.70
CA SER A 61 -13.07 -4.60 13.86
C SER A 61 -12.67 -3.75 12.67
N PHE A 62 -11.64 -2.92 12.86
CA PHE A 62 -11.07 -2.10 11.81
C PHE A 62 -9.71 -2.64 11.41
N ALA A 63 -9.38 -2.50 10.15
CA ALA A 63 -8.04 -2.74 9.65
C ALA A 63 -7.54 -1.46 8.99
N GLY A 64 -6.26 -1.18 9.18
CA GLY A 64 -5.60 -0.05 8.57
C GLY A 64 -4.62 -0.51 7.51
N LEU A 65 -4.39 0.36 6.54
CA LEU A 65 -3.45 0.10 5.46
C LEU A 65 -2.66 1.36 5.19
N SER A 66 -1.34 1.25 5.18
CA SER A 66 -0.47 2.36 4.83
C SER A 66 0.23 2.07 3.52
N LEU A 67 0.22 3.04 2.62
CA LEU A 67 0.91 2.98 1.33
C LEU A 67 1.91 4.12 1.26
N LEU A 68 3.15 3.79 0.97
CA LEU A 68 4.18 4.79 0.70
C LEU A 68 4.63 4.62 -0.74
N ILE A 69 4.24 5.54 -1.60
CA ILE A 69 4.61 5.51 -3.02
C ILE A 69 5.76 6.49 -3.23
N THR A 70 6.86 5.99 -3.77
CA THR A 70 8.05 6.80 -3.99
C THR A 70 8.47 6.71 -5.45
N GLU A 71 8.80 7.86 -6.04
CA GLU A 71 9.35 7.89 -7.39
C GLU A 71 10.71 8.58 -7.37
N SER A 72 11.71 7.91 -7.93
CA SER A 72 13.06 8.44 -8.05
C SER A 72 13.69 7.87 -9.33
N ASN A 73 14.15 8.74 -10.23
CA ASN A 73 14.88 8.34 -11.44
C ASN A 73 14.16 7.27 -12.27
N LEU A 74 12.88 7.51 -12.54
CA LEU A 74 12.06 6.60 -13.33
C LEU A 74 11.86 5.23 -12.68
N VAL A 75 12.06 5.16 -11.37
CA VAL A 75 11.76 3.96 -10.60
C VAL A 75 10.67 4.33 -9.60
N GLN A 76 9.61 3.55 -9.58
CA GLN A 76 8.52 3.75 -8.65
C GLN A 76 8.45 2.55 -7.72
N THR A 77 8.34 2.82 -6.42
CA THR A 77 8.15 1.76 -5.44
C THR A 77 6.92 2.06 -4.61
N VAL A 78 6.28 1.03 -4.13
CA VAL A 78 5.23 1.19 -3.13
C VAL A 78 5.50 0.22 -2.00
N ASP A 79 5.45 0.75 -0.78
CA ASP A 79 5.52 -0.06 0.44
C ASP A 79 4.10 -0.16 0.99
N ILE A 80 3.65 -1.37 1.23
CA ILE A 80 2.28 -1.67 1.65
C ILE A 80 2.35 -2.34 3.00
N VAL A 81 1.75 -1.73 4.02
CA VAL A 81 1.76 -2.27 5.38
C VAL A 81 0.36 -2.23 5.95
N GLY A 82 -0.11 -3.36 6.44
CA GLY A 82 -1.43 -3.47 7.04
C GLY A 82 -1.36 -3.60 8.55
N PHE A 83 -2.40 -3.10 9.22
CA PHE A 83 -2.51 -3.12 10.68
C PHE A 83 -3.93 -3.45 11.08
N GLY A 84 -4.09 -3.98 12.29
CA GLY A 84 -5.41 -4.05 12.90
C GLY A 84 -6.03 -5.42 12.86
N GLY A 85 -7.37 -5.43 12.91
CA GLY A 85 -8.09 -6.67 13.00
C GLY A 85 -8.05 -7.26 14.41
N GLY A 86 -7.67 -6.45 15.42
CA GLY A 86 -7.56 -6.89 16.80
C GLY A 86 -6.23 -7.53 17.14
N GLU A 87 -5.31 -7.61 16.18
CA GLU A 87 -4.04 -8.33 16.37
C GLU A 87 -2.83 -7.47 16.06
N GLY A 88 -3.00 -6.15 15.96
CA GLY A 88 -1.91 -5.26 15.66
C GLY A 88 -1.49 -5.36 14.20
N LEU A 89 -0.18 -5.41 13.97
CA LEU A 89 0.35 -5.51 12.60
C LEU A 89 0.01 -6.87 12.02
N PHE A 90 -0.77 -6.88 10.95
CA PHE A 90 -1.13 -8.15 10.31
C PHE A 90 -0.26 -8.42 9.09
N ASN A 91 -0.10 -9.70 8.82
CA ASN A 91 0.64 -10.16 7.65
C ASN A 91 -0.31 -10.20 6.45
N LEU A 92 0.00 -9.40 5.45
CA LEU A 92 -0.85 -9.29 4.27
C LEU A 92 -0.94 -10.56 3.44
N SER A 93 -0.13 -11.56 3.74
CA SER A 93 -0.21 -12.85 3.03
C SER A 93 -1.11 -13.86 3.71
N TRP A 94 -1.85 -13.47 4.77
CA TRP A 94 -2.64 -14.40 5.56
C TRP A 94 -4.14 -14.21 5.43
N GLY A 95 -4.80 -15.31 5.29
CA GLY A 95 -6.18 -15.63 5.60
C GLY A 95 -7.17 -14.50 5.36
N ALA A 96 -7.80 -14.03 6.41
CA ALA A 96 -8.86 -13.04 6.33
C ALA A 96 -8.42 -11.73 5.70
N ASN A 97 -7.13 -11.46 5.70
CA ASN A 97 -6.59 -10.22 5.11
C ASN A 97 -6.17 -10.41 3.67
N SER A 98 -6.27 -11.62 3.14
CA SER A 98 -5.80 -11.91 1.78
C SER A 98 -6.63 -11.18 0.73
N GLU A 99 -7.92 -11.00 0.99
CA GLU A 99 -8.80 -10.29 0.07
C GLU A 99 -8.40 -8.82 -0.03
N PHE A 100 -8.09 -8.19 1.10
CA PHE A 100 -7.64 -6.81 1.12
C PHE A 100 -6.28 -6.68 0.43
N LYS A 101 -5.37 -7.59 0.76
CA LYS A 101 -4.07 -7.67 0.11
C LYS A 101 -4.21 -7.79 -1.41
N GLU A 102 -5.06 -8.71 -1.87
CA GLU A 102 -5.23 -8.92 -3.31
C GLU A 102 -5.79 -7.68 -3.99
N SER A 103 -6.72 -6.98 -3.34
CA SER A 103 -7.29 -5.74 -3.89
C SER A 103 -6.22 -4.69 -4.10
N VAL A 104 -5.34 -4.53 -3.13
CA VAL A 104 -4.27 -3.53 -3.20
C VAL A 104 -3.27 -3.91 -4.27
N MET A 105 -2.80 -5.14 -4.24
CA MET A 105 -1.78 -5.60 -5.17
C MET A 105 -2.27 -5.56 -6.61
N LYS A 106 -3.56 -5.86 -6.82
CA LYS A 106 -4.13 -5.85 -8.17
C LYS A 106 -4.01 -4.48 -8.80
N ILE A 107 -4.28 -3.42 -8.04
CA ILE A 107 -4.20 -2.06 -8.55
C ILE A 107 -2.80 -1.78 -9.08
N PHE A 108 -1.78 -2.14 -8.29
CA PHE A 108 -0.40 -1.87 -8.69
C PHE A 108 0.06 -2.80 -9.81
N LYS A 109 -0.35 -4.07 -9.77
CA LYS A 109 0.02 -5.00 -10.84
C LYS A 109 -0.53 -4.56 -12.19
N GLU A 110 -1.74 -4.02 -12.21
CA GLU A 110 -2.35 -3.55 -13.45
C GLU A 110 -1.60 -2.35 -14.02
N LYS A 111 -0.81 -1.68 -13.21
CA LYS A 111 0.02 -0.56 -13.65
C LYS A 111 1.47 -0.97 -13.87
N GLY A 112 1.76 -2.25 -13.88
CA GLY A 112 3.08 -2.75 -14.22
C GLY A 112 4.02 -2.94 -13.04
N PHE A 113 3.53 -2.84 -11.82
CA PHE A 113 4.36 -3.13 -10.65
C PHE A 113 4.47 -4.63 -10.43
N SER A 114 5.61 -5.04 -9.90
CA SER A 114 5.86 -6.43 -9.50
C SER A 114 6.46 -6.44 -8.12
N LEU A 115 6.39 -7.61 -7.49
CA LEU A 115 6.97 -7.75 -6.15
C LEU A 115 8.48 -7.51 -6.20
N ASN A 116 8.95 -6.74 -5.24
CA ASN A 116 10.37 -6.48 -5.07
C ASN A 116 10.87 -7.36 -3.93
N GLN A 117 11.51 -8.43 -4.32
CA GLN A 117 11.96 -9.43 -3.35
C GLN A 117 13.37 -9.11 -2.85
#